data_449c0214185ec7f033d02615e9420919
#
_entry.id   449c0214185ec7f033d02615e9420919
#
_cell.length_a   1.000
_cell.length_b   1.000
_cell.length_c   1.000
_cell.angle_alpha   90.00
_cell.angle_beta   90.00
_cell.angle_gamma   90.00
#
_symmetry.space_group_name_H-M   'P 1'
#
loop_
_entity.id
_entity.type
_entity.pdbx_description
1 polymer ?
#
loop_
_entity_poly.entity_id
_entity_poly.type
_entity_poly.pdbx_seq_one_letter_code
_entity_poly.pdbx_strand_id
1 'polypeptide(L)'
;MNVNAEIAGRPGAMTAPLLAVDNVTLQYKTEQHLVTATYRVGFEVHEGERFVLLGPSGCGKSTLLKAVAGFMQPVEGEIRLSGKPIRQPGSDRMMVFQEFDQLLPWKTVLGNVLFPQLVNKRMPKDQATEHARAMLAKVNLSRFENVFPHMLSGGMKQRVAIARALAMEPAVLLMDEPFAALDALTRRKMQEELLQLWEDTRFTVLFVTHSIPEAVLIGNRILLMSPHPGQVKGELNSDGSDPVDGTGAKLSDRIHEILFADRIEEQEAVPHG
;
A
#
# COMPACT_ATOMS: atom_id res chain seq x y z
N MET A 1 -13.65 -16.54 24.08
CA MET A 1 -13.34 -15.38 24.94
C MET A 1 -12.98 -14.20 24.09
N ASN A 2 -13.71 -13.09 24.23
CA ASN A 2 -13.42 -11.88 23.44
C ASN A 2 -12.09 -11.28 23.88
N VAL A 3 -11.06 -11.41 23.06
CA VAL A 3 -9.82 -10.64 23.22
C VAL A 3 -10.15 -9.22 22.75
N ASN A 4 -10.37 -8.31 23.71
CA ASN A 4 -10.46 -6.88 23.43
C ASN A 4 -9.16 -6.46 22.75
N ALA A 5 -9.24 -6.12 21.45
CA ALA A 5 -8.16 -5.48 20.73
C ALA A 5 -7.83 -4.18 21.48
N GLU A 6 -6.63 -4.10 22.05
CA GLU A 6 -6.07 -2.87 22.58
C GLU A 6 -5.91 -1.88 21.41
N ILE A 7 -6.90 -1.01 21.26
CA ILE A 7 -6.80 0.15 20.38
C ILE A 7 -5.83 1.11 21.05
N ALA A 8 -4.57 1.12 20.59
CA ALA A 8 -3.57 2.05 21.06
C ALA A 8 -4.10 3.49 20.92
N GLY A 9 -4.05 4.23 22.04
CA GLY A 9 -4.61 5.59 22.14
C GLY A 9 -4.07 6.51 21.06
N ARG A 10 -4.98 7.21 20.36
CA ARG A 10 -4.69 8.21 19.32
C ARG A 10 -3.88 9.36 19.93
N PRO A 11 -2.68 9.69 19.46
CA PRO A 11 -2.02 10.93 19.84
C PRO A 11 -2.54 12.08 18.96
N GLY A 12 -3.16 13.07 19.58
CA GLY A 12 -3.39 14.37 18.96
C GLY A 12 -4.75 14.57 18.30
N ALA A 13 -5.22 15.83 18.30
CA ALA A 13 -6.51 16.36 17.89
C ALA A 13 -7.17 15.60 16.72
N MET A 14 -8.46 15.27 16.90
CA MET A 14 -9.31 14.55 15.93
C MET A 14 -9.45 15.34 14.61
N THR A 15 -8.46 15.25 13.73
CA THR A 15 -8.63 15.62 12.33
C THR A 15 -9.46 14.54 11.64
N ALA A 16 -10.43 14.94 10.80
CA ALA A 16 -11.19 13.98 10.03
C ALA A 16 -10.27 13.08 9.20
N PRO A 17 -10.54 11.77 9.09
CA PRO A 17 -9.69 10.86 8.33
C PRO A 17 -9.71 11.24 6.84
N LEU A 18 -8.53 11.13 6.20
CA LEU A 18 -8.41 11.29 4.75
C LEU A 18 -9.11 10.13 4.03
N LEU A 19 -8.83 8.90 4.46
CA LEU A 19 -9.47 7.68 3.96
C LEU A 19 -10.17 6.99 5.13
N ALA A 20 -11.45 6.68 4.97
CA ALA A 20 -12.23 5.88 5.90
C ALA A 20 -12.76 4.62 5.21
N VAL A 21 -12.51 3.48 5.82
CA VAL A 21 -13.04 2.17 5.41
C VAL A 21 -13.95 1.69 6.54
N ASP A 22 -15.27 1.63 6.30
CA ASP A 22 -16.27 1.38 7.34
C ASP A 22 -16.94 0.03 7.12
N ASN A 23 -16.63 -0.96 7.96
CA ASN A 23 -17.25 -2.31 7.98
C ASN A 23 -17.36 -2.96 6.59
N VAL A 24 -16.29 -2.88 5.80
CA VAL A 24 -16.27 -3.30 4.40
C VAL A 24 -16.18 -4.81 4.27
N THR A 25 -17.19 -5.39 3.60
CA THR A 25 -17.21 -6.77 3.14
C THR A 25 -17.04 -6.81 1.63
N LEU A 26 -16.02 -7.54 1.15
CA LEU A 26 -15.72 -7.70 -0.27
C LEU A 26 -15.93 -9.14 -0.69
N GLN A 27 -16.68 -9.31 -1.78
CA GLN A 27 -16.94 -10.60 -2.39
C GLN A 27 -16.66 -10.54 -3.88
N TYR A 28 -16.18 -11.63 -4.44
CA TYR A 28 -16.06 -11.80 -5.88
C TYR A 28 -16.55 -13.19 -6.29
N LYS A 29 -17.12 -13.25 -7.49
CA LYS A 29 -17.63 -14.48 -8.05
C LYS A 29 -16.55 -15.14 -8.89
N THR A 30 -16.20 -16.38 -8.57
CA THR A 30 -15.49 -17.28 -9.47
C THR A 30 -16.49 -18.05 -10.34
N GLU A 31 -16.02 -18.85 -11.28
CA GLU A 31 -16.91 -19.66 -12.12
C GLU A 31 -17.81 -20.61 -11.31
N GLN A 32 -17.38 -21.04 -10.13
CA GLN A 32 -18.05 -22.07 -9.34
C GLN A 32 -18.55 -21.58 -7.97
N HIS A 33 -17.95 -20.50 -7.39
CA HIS A 33 -18.23 -20.10 -6.02
C HIS A 33 -18.24 -18.59 -5.84
N LEU A 34 -19.01 -18.15 -4.83
CA LEU A 34 -18.90 -16.80 -4.25
C LEU A 34 -17.85 -16.83 -3.15
N VAL A 35 -16.78 -16.03 -3.32
CA VAL A 35 -15.67 -15.96 -2.37
C VAL A 35 -15.75 -14.64 -1.60
N THR A 36 -15.79 -14.75 -0.25
CA THR A 36 -15.66 -13.57 0.63
C THR A 36 -14.17 -13.33 0.87
N ALA A 37 -13.64 -12.26 0.29
CA ALA A 37 -12.23 -11.89 0.41
C ALA A 37 -11.95 -11.21 1.75
N THR A 38 -12.80 -10.26 2.16
CA THR A 38 -12.72 -9.56 3.45
C THR A 38 -14.10 -9.52 4.10
N TYR A 39 -14.13 -9.51 5.42
CA TYR A 39 -15.36 -9.47 6.19
C TYR A 39 -15.31 -8.38 7.26
N ARG A 40 -16.17 -7.36 7.11
CA ARG A 40 -16.35 -6.23 8.02
C ARG A 40 -15.04 -5.56 8.44
N VAL A 41 -14.16 -5.33 7.47
CA VAL A 41 -12.89 -4.62 7.70
C VAL A 41 -13.17 -3.13 7.87
N GLY A 42 -12.60 -2.53 8.92
CA GLY A 42 -12.71 -1.11 9.18
C GLY A 42 -11.37 -0.52 9.65
N PHE A 43 -10.98 0.63 9.08
CA PHE A 43 -9.82 1.42 9.49
C PHE A 43 -9.90 2.84 8.93
N GLU A 44 -9.07 3.72 9.48
CA GLU A 44 -8.93 5.11 9.03
C GLU A 44 -7.46 5.42 8.72
N VAL A 45 -7.23 6.18 7.66
CA VAL A 45 -5.89 6.71 7.31
C VAL A 45 -5.95 8.23 7.35
N HIS A 46 -4.96 8.85 8.01
CA HIS A 46 -4.85 10.29 8.08
C HIS A 46 -3.82 10.84 7.08
N GLU A 47 -3.90 12.13 6.81
CA GLU A 47 -2.99 12.80 5.88
C GLU A 47 -1.53 12.65 6.35
N GLY A 48 -0.64 12.34 5.41
CA GLY A 48 0.78 12.14 5.67
C GLY A 48 1.14 10.80 6.34
N GLU A 49 0.18 9.89 6.59
CA GLU A 49 0.48 8.57 7.16
C GLU A 49 1.07 7.59 6.14
N ARG A 50 1.93 6.72 6.65
CA ARG A 50 2.38 5.48 6.02
C ARG A 50 1.61 4.33 6.67
N PHE A 51 0.40 4.06 6.16
CA PHE A 51 -0.47 3.03 6.71
C PHE A 51 -0.24 1.70 5.99
N VAL A 52 0.07 0.65 6.73
CA VAL A 52 0.40 -0.67 6.17
C VAL A 52 -0.70 -1.68 6.46
N LEU A 53 -1.15 -2.39 5.43
CA LEU A 53 -1.96 -3.60 5.55
C LEU A 53 -1.03 -4.82 5.52
N LEU A 54 -0.91 -5.52 6.64
CA LEU A 54 -0.07 -6.69 6.79
C LEU A 54 -0.91 -7.93 7.07
N GLY A 55 -0.59 -9.03 6.42
CA GLY A 55 -1.25 -10.32 6.63
C GLY A 55 -0.79 -11.37 5.64
N PRO A 56 -1.16 -12.64 5.84
CA PRO A 56 -0.74 -13.74 4.96
C PRO A 56 -1.23 -13.54 3.53
N SER A 57 -0.57 -14.24 2.59
CA SER A 57 -1.01 -14.23 1.19
C SER A 57 -2.44 -14.75 1.07
N GLY A 58 -3.22 -14.11 0.21
CA GLY A 58 -4.61 -14.49 -0.05
C GLY A 58 -5.63 -14.00 0.98
N CYS A 59 -5.27 -13.28 2.06
CA CYS A 59 -6.23 -12.76 3.04
C CYS A 59 -7.06 -11.54 2.56
N GLY A 60 -6.99 -11.17 1.28
CA GLY A 60 -7.84 -10.12 0.71
C GLY A 60 -7.24 -8.72 0.68
N LYS A 61 -5.96 -8.50 1.06
CA LYS A 61 -5.30 -7.17 1.05
C LYS A 61 -5.35 -6.47 -0.30
N SER A 62 -4.93 -7.16 -1.37
CA SER A 62 -4.97 -6.61 -2.74
C SER A 62 -6.40 -6.37 -3.21
N THR A 63 -7.36 -7.19 -2.78
CA THR A 63 -8.79 -6.99 -3.06
C THR A 63 -9.30 -5.72 -2.38
N LEU A 64 -8.93 -5.52 -1.11
CA LEU A 64 -9.26 -4.32 -0.35
C LEU A 64 -8.63 -3.07 -0.98
N LEU A 65 -7.35 -3.16 -1.38
CA LEU A 65 -6.67 -2.07 -2.06
C LEU A 65 -7.35 -1.70 -3.39
N LYS A 66 -7.79 -2.70 -4.18
CA LYS A 66 -8.58 -2.48 -5.40
C LYS A 66 -9.93 -1.83 -5.13
N ALA A 67 -10.58 -2.15 -4.01
CA ALA A 67 -11.83 -1.49 -3.60
C ALA A 67 -11.57 -0.02 -3.21
N VAL A 68 -10.49 0.28 -2.47
CA VAL A 68 -10.06 1.65 -2.18
C VAL A 68 -9.73 2.40 -3.48
N ALA A 69 -9.09 1.76 -4.46
CA ALA A 69 -8.84 2.35 -5.78
C ALA A 69 -10.12 2.61 -6.60
N GLY A 70 -11.27 2.02 -6.20
CA GLY A 70 -12.55 2.16 -6.89
C GLY A 70 -12.78 1.18 -8.02
N PHE A 71 -11.94 0.13 -8.14
CA PHE A 71 -12.10 -0.91 -9.17
C PHE A 71 -13.17 -1.94 -8.82
N MET A 72 -13.58 -2.01 -7.56
CA MET A 72 -14.70 -2.84 -7.12
C MET A 72 -15.46 -2.17 -5.98
N GLN A 73 -16.73 -2.51 -5.83
CA GLN A 73 -17.59 -1.98 -4.78
C GLN A 73 -17.76 -3.00 -3.66
N PRO A 74 -17.78 -2.59 -2.40
CA PRO A 74 -18.15 -3.46 -1.30
C PRO A 74 -19.59 -3.92 -1.40
N VAL A 75 -19.89 -5.15 -0.94
CA VAL A 75 -21.26 -5.67 -0.79
C VAL A 75 -21.90 -5.18 0.50
N GLU A 76 -21.09 -4.87 1.52
CA GLU A 76 -21.49 -4.24 2.78
C GLU A 76 -20.44 -3.21 3.17
N GLY A 77 -20.87 -2.17 3.88
CA GLY A 77 -20.01 -1.07 4.31
C GLY A 77 -19.75 -0.03 3.23
N GLU A 78 -18.88 0.91 3.52
CA GLU A 78 -18.55 2.02 2.61
C GLU A 78 -17.08 2.41 2.72
N ILE A 79 -16.53 2.90 1.60
CA ILE A 79 -15.18 3.48 1.55
C ILE A 79 -15.32 4.95 1.13
N ARG A 80 -14.71 5.85 1.93
CA ARG A 80 -14.75 7.30 1.69
C ARG A 80 -13.34 7.87 1.62
N LEU A 81 -13.11 8.76 0.66
CA LEU A 81 -11.90 9.58 0.57
C LEU A 81 -12.29 11.05 0.75
N SER A 82 -11.65 11.75 1.69
CA SER A 82 -12.00 13.13 2.07
C SER A 82 -13.51 13.32 2.31
N GLY A 83 -14.12 12.36 3.02
CA GLY A 83 -15.56 12.32 3.34
C GLY A 83 -16.48 11.93 2.17
N LYS A 84 -15.97 11.74 0.95
CA LYS A 84 -16.78 11.39 -0.25
C LYS A 84 -16.72 9.89 -0.53
N PRO A 85 -17.87 9.21 -0.78
CA PRO A 85 -17.89 7.80 -1.15
C PRO A 85 -17.10 7.52 -2.44
N ILE A 86 -16.29 6.46 -2.41
CA ILE A 86 -15.58 5.96 -3.59
C ILE A 86 -16.49 5.05 -4.39
N ARG A 87 -16.86 5.46 -5.62
CA ARG A 87 -17.73 4.69 -6.51
C ARG A 87 -17.08 4.23 -7.80
N GLN A 88 -15.93 4.83 -8.17
CA GLN A 88 -15.19 4.54 -9.39
C GLN A 88 -13.71 4.95 -9.21
N PRO A 89 -12.78 4.50 -10.07
CA PRO A 89 -11.40 4.97 -10.07
C PRO A 89 -11.30 6.49 -10.25
N GLY A 90 -10.31 7.10 -9.61
CA GLY A 90 -10.08 8.54 -9.66
C GLY A 90 -8.61 8.91 -9.61
N SER A 91 -8.27 10.13 -10.08
CA SER A 91 -6.90 10.66 -10.07
C SER A 91 -6.44 11.15 -8.68
N ASP A 92 -7.36 11.21 -7.73
CA ASP A 92 -7.13 11.55 -6.32
C ASP A 92 -6.49 10.39 -5.51
N ARG A 93 -6.42 9.20 -6.11
CA ARG A 93 -5.79 8.00 -5.56
C ARG A 93 -5.13 7.19 -6.69
N MET A 94 -3.84 7.11 -6.64
CA MET A 94 -3.05 6.42 -7.66
C MET A 94 -2.54 5.09 -7.14
N MET A 95 -2.54 4.07 -8.01
CA MET A 95 -2.10 2.72 -7.64
C MET A 95 -0.79 2.36 -8.32
N VAL A 96 0.13 1.79 -7.53
CA VAL A 96 1.36 1.16 -7.97
C VAL A 96 1.22 -0.34 -7.72
N PHE A 97 1.29 -1.13 -8.79
CA PHE A 97 1.11 -2.59 -8.75
C PHE A 97 2.42 -3.31 -8.46
N GLN A 98 2.30 -4.56 -8.06
CA GLN A 98 3.42 -5.47 -7.85
C GLN A 98 4.19 -5.76 -9.14
N GLU A 99 3.47 -5.87 -10.26
CA GLU A 99 4.04 -6.23 -11.56
C GLU A 99 4.83 -5.08 -12.18
N PHE A 100 5.97 -5.40 -12.84
CA PHE A 100 6.80 -4.40 -13.51
C PHE A 100 6.24 -3.94 -14.86
N ASP A 101 5.30 -4.68 -15.45
CA ASP A 101 4.73 -4.40 -16.78
C ASP A 101 3.56 -3.40 -16.74
N GLN A 102 3.46 -2.63 -15.65
CA GLN A 102 2.47 -1.56 -15.49
C GLN A 102 2.80 -0.28 -16.29
N LEU A 103 4.00 -0.16 -16.85
CA LEU A 103 4.40 0.97 -17.69
C LEU A 103 3.93 0.78 -19.12
N LEU A 104 3.62 1.90 -19.81
CA LEU A 104 3.26 1.91 -21.23
C LEU A 104 4.52 1.61 -22.06
N PRO A 105 4.67 0.43 -22.68
CA PRO A 105 5.93 0.01 -23.31
C PRO A 105 6.30 0.86 -24.55
N TRP A 106 5.32 1.51 -25.18
CA TRP A 106 5.49 2.41 -26.33
C TRP A 106 5.80 3.86 -25.97
N LYS A 107 5.87 4.20 -24.70
CA LYS A 107 6.26 5.52 -24.21
C LYS A 107 7.63 5.46 -23.55
N THR A 108 8.39 6.54 -23.68
CA THR A 108 9.64 6.70 -22.92
C THR A 108 9.34 6.82 -21.42
N VAL A 109 10.36 6.81 -20.59
CA VAL A 109 10.27 7.05 -19.13
C VAL A 109 9.56 8.37 -18.84
N LEU A 110 10.02 9.47 -19.46
CA LEU A 110 9.34 10.77 -19.34
C LEU A 110 7.90 10.70 -19.84
N GLY A 111 7.70 10.05 -21.00
CA GLY A 111 6.37 9.87 -21.57
C GLY A 111 5.40 9.10 -20.65
N ASN A 112 5.87 8.15 -19.86
CA ASN A 112 5.07 7.44 -18.88
C ASN A 112 4.63 8.34 -17.71
N VAL A 113 5.52 9.18 -17.18
CA VAL A 113 5.21 10.10 -16.09
C VAL A 113 4.32 11.25 -16.54
N LEU A 114 4.54 11.73 -17.76
CA LEU A 114 3.80 12.85 -18.36
C LEU A 114 2.37 12.46 -18.77
N PHE A 115 2.17 11.24 -19.26
CA PHE A 115 0.92 10.80 -19.89
C PHE A 115 -0.33 11.03 -19.02
N PRO A 116 -0.41 10.58 -17.74
CA PRO A 116 -1.61 10.77 -16.94
C PRO A 116 -1.91 12.24 -16.67
N GLN A 117 -0.90 13.10 -16.55
CA GLN A 117 -1.09 14.54 -16.34
C GLN A 117 -1.78 15.19 -17.55
N LEU A 118 -1.37 14.81 -18.77
CA LEU A 118 -1.95 15.32 -20.01
C LEU A 118 -3.37 14.83 -20.24
N VAL A 119 -3.64 13.53 -19.98
CA VAL A 119 -4.98 12.94 -20.16
C VAL A 119 -5.97 13.59 -19.20
N ASN A 120 -5.56 13.85 -17.97
CA ASN A 120 -6.42 14.49 -16.96
C ASN A 120 -6.42 16.03 -17.06
N LYS A 121 -5.71 16.62 -18.01
CA LYS A 121 -5.64 18.08 -18.28
C LYS A 121 -5.32 18.90 -17.02
N ARG A 122 -4.45 18.39 -16.15
CA ARG A 122 -4.12 19.03 -14.86
C ARG A 122 -3.40 20.36 -15.04
N MET A 123 -2.56 20.47 -16.06
CA MET A 123 -1.75 21.67 -16.36
C MET A 123 -1.36 21.70 -17.85
N PRO A 124 -0.90 22.86 -18.37
CA PRO A 124 -0.33 22.99 -19.71
C PRO A 124 0.83 22.03 -19.93
N LYS A 125 1.04 21.59 -21.18
CA LYS A 125 2.02 20.55 -21.55
C LYS A 125 3.44 20.90 -21.08
N ASP A 126 3.86 22.14 -21.20
CA ASP A 126 5.22 22.54 -20.83
C ASP A 126 5.42 22.44 -19.30
N GLN A 127 4.46 22.90 -18.52
CA GLN A 127 4.47 22.76 -17.06
C GLN A 127 4.42 21.30 -16.65
N ALA A 128 3.57 20.48 -17.28
CA ALA A 128 3.49 19.04 -17.03
C ALA A 128 4.83 18.34 -17.35
N THR A 129 5.53 18.79 -18.40
CA THR A 129 6.83 18.22 -18.76
C THR A 129 7.89 18.54 -17.70
N GLU A 130 7.97 19.78 -17.23
CA GLU A 130 8.90 20.18 -16.18
C GLU A 130 8.57 19.47 -14.85
N HIS A 131 7.28 19.35 -14.51
CA HIS A 131 6.84 18.60 -13.33
C HIS A 131 7.20 17.11 -13.42
N ALA A 132 7.00 16.48 -14.58
CA ALA A 132 7.40 15.10 -14.81
C ALA A 132 8.92 14.89 -14.66
N ARG A 133 9.75 15.82 -15.16
CA ARG A 133 11.20 15.80 -14.95
C ARG A 133 11.58 15.95 -13.49
N ALA A 134 10.92 16.86 -12.75
CA ALA A 134 11.14 17.01 -11.34
C ALA A 134 10.80 15.71 -10.55
N MET A 135 9.73 15.02 -10.91
CA MET A 135 9.40 13.71 -10.31
C MET A 135 10.43 12.63 -10.65
N LEU A 136 10.93 12.60 -11.90
CA LEU A 136 12.02 11.68 -12.28
C LEU A 136 13.33 11.98 -11.54
N ALA A 137 13.63 13.24 -11.28
CA ALA A 137 14.79 13.63 -10.48
C ALA A 137 14.69 13.10 -9.03
N LYS A 138 13.50 13.18 -8.41
CA LYS A 138 13.24 12.68 -7.05
C LYS A 138 13.47 11.17 -6.91
N VAL A 139 13.29 10.40 -7.99
CA VAL A 139 13.53 8.95 -8.01
C VAL A 139 14.86 8.58 -8.68
N ASN A 140 15.78 9.53 -8.86
CA ASN A 140 17.12 9.35 -9.44
C ASN A 140 17.13 8.79 -10.89
N LEU A 141 16.14 9.17 -11.71
CA LEU A 141 16.00 8.69 -13.10
C LEU A 141 16.09 9.77 -14.18
N SER A 142 16.59 10.98 -13.87
CA SER A 142 16.74 12.07 -14.83
C SER A 142 17.52 11.68 -16.09
N ARG A 143 18.58 10.86 -15.95
CA ARG A 143 19.44 10.43 -17.08
C ARG A 143 18.75 9.41 -18.00
N PHE A 144 17.60 8.86 -17.57
CA PHE A 144 16.87 7.81 -18.28
C PHE A 144 15.55 8.32 -18.87
N GLU A 145 15.32 9.64 -18.94
CA GLU A 145 14.03 10.21 -19.36
C GLU A 145 13.61 9.80 -20.79
N ASN A 146 14.59 9.56 -21.68
CA ASN A 146 14.36 9.27 -23.10
C ASN A 146 14.40 7.77 -23.45
N VAL A 147 14.69 6.87 -22.48
CA VAL A 147 14.70 5.42 -22.72
C VAL A 147 13.32 4.81 -22.56
N PHE A 148 13.14 3.60 -23.10
CA PHE A 148 11.88 2.88 -23.03
C PHE A 148 11.88 1.86 -21.85
N PRO A 149 10.70 1.44 -21.35
CA PRO A 149 10.60 0.53 -20.21
C PRO A 149 11.37 -0.79 -20.36
N HIS A 150 11.44 -1.37 -21.56
CA HIS A 150 12.18 -2.61 -21.80
C HIS A 150 13.71 -2.48 -21.61
N MET A 151 14.24 -1.27 -21.58
CA MET A 151 15.66 -0.98 -21.33
C MET A 151 15.98 -0.80 -19.84
N LEU A 152 14.99 -0.88 -18.96
CA LEU A 152 15.12 -0.63 -17.53
C LEU A 152 15.18 -1.94 -16.72
N SER A 153 15.92 -1.93 -15.61
CA SER A 153 15.81 -2.98 -14.60
C SER A 153 14.44 -2.95 -13.89
N GLY A 154 14.05 -4.02 -13.20
CA GLY A 154 12.82 -4.08 -12.43
C GLY A 154 12.68 -2.95 -11.40
N GLY A 155 13.74 -2.68 -10.63
CA GLY A 155 13.75 -1.56 -9.68
C GLY A 155 13.62 -0.19 -10.35
N MET A 156 14.21 0.02 -11.54
CA MET A 156 14.04 1.26 -12.29
C MET A 156 12.60 1.41 -12.80
N LYS A 157 11.98 0.33 -13.31
CA LYS A 157 10.57 0.34 -13.72
C LYS A 157 9.66 0.73 -12.56
N GLN A 158 9.93 0.19 -11.35
CA GLN A 158 9.16 0.50 -10.15
C GLN A 158 9.30 1.98 -9.75
N ARG A 159 10.51 2.56 -9.81
CA ARG A 159 10.72 3.99 -9.58
C ARG A 159 9.94 4.86 -10.59
N VAL A 160 9.92 4.49 -11.86
CA VAL A 160 9.10 5.20 -12.87
C VAL A 160 7.61 5.12 -12.52
N ALA A 161 7.12 3.96 -12.07
CA ALA A 161 5.72 3.79 -11.67
C ALA A 161 5.37 4.66 -10.45
N ILE A 162 6.25 4.75 -9.46
CA ILE A 162 6.10 5.63 -8.29
C ILE A 162 6.10 7.11 -8.74
N ALA A 163 7.08 7.53 -9.57
CA ALA A 163 7.15 8.89 -10.09
C ALA A 163 5.90 9.26 -10.90
N ARG A 164 5.40 8.33 -11.74
CA ARG A 164 4.15 8.50 -12.50
C ARG A 164 2.94 8.72 -11.60
N ALA A 165 2.85 7.96 -10.52
CA ALA A 165 1.76 8.06 -9.58
C ALA A 165 1.82 9.39 -8.79
N LEU A 166 2.99 9.74 -8.26
CA LEU A 166 3.21 10.98 -7.52
C LEU A 166 3.07 12.24 -8.36
N ALA A 167 3.39 12.18 -9.67
CA ALA A 167 3.17 13.29 -10.61
C ALA A 167 1.70 13.68 -10.77
N MET A 168 0.78 12.83 -10.33
CA MET A 168 -0.64 13.13 -10.25
C MET A 168 -1.06 13.84 -8.96
N GLU A 169 -0.14 14.02 -8.00
CA GLU A 169 -0.40 14.59 -6.68
C GLU A 169 -1.66 13.99 -6.04
N PRO A 170 -1.71 12.65 -5.90
CA PRO A 170 -2.89 12.00 -5.36
C PRO A 170 -3.03 12.32 -3.86
N ALA A 171 -4.27 12.34 -3.35
CA ALA A 171 -4.52 12.42 -1.91
C ALA A 171 -3.97 11.20 -1.18
N VAL A 172 -4.03 10.02 -1.81
CA VAL A 172 -3.45 8.78 -1.27
C VAL A 172 -2.78 7.97 -2.39
N LEU A 173 -1.56 7.48 -2.10
CA LEU A 173 -0.84 6.53 -2.94
C LEU A 173 -1.13 5.11 -2.46
N LEU A 174 -1.59 4.25 -3.35
CA LEU A 174 -1.91 2.85 -3.08
C LEU A 174 -0.78 1.97 -3.63
N MET A 175 -0.18 1.12 -2.80
CA MET A 175 0.92 0.26 -3.19
C MET A 175 0.62 -1.20 -2.87
N ASP A 176 0.55 -2.05 -3.89
CA ASP A 176 0.27 -3.48 -3.77
C ASP A 176 1.57 -4.29 -3.89
N GLU A 177 2.16 -4.66 -2.77
CA GLU A 177 3.41 -5.43 -2.67
C GLU A 177 4.52 -4.93 -3.63
N PRO A 178 4.84 -3.61 -3.65
CA PRO A 178 5.59 -2.99 -4.75
C PRO A 178 7.03 -3.48 -4.88
N PHE A 179 7.56 -4.16 -3.87
CA PHE A 179 8.95 -4.63 -3.83
C PHE A 179 9.07 -6.16 -3.81
N ALA A 180 7.96 -6.91 -3.89
CA ALA A 180 7.98 -8.37 -3.74
C ALA A 180 8.81 -9.09 -4.83
N ALA A 181 8.83 -8.55 -6.05
CA ALA A 181 9.55 -9.15 -7.18
C ALA A 181 11.04 -8.72 -7.28
N LEU A 182 11.55 -7.95 -6.30
CA LEU A 182 12.95 -7.50 -6.26
C LEU A 182 13.82 -8.46 -5.44
N ASP A 183 15.10 -8.56 -5.82
CA ASP A 183 16.12 -9.19 -4.97
C ASP A 183 16.33 -8.42 -3.66
N ALA A 184 16.92 -9.06 -2.66
CA ALA A 184 17.03 -8.53 -1.30
C ALA A 184 17.74 -7.16 -1.22
N LEU A 185 18.86 -6.99 -1.95
CA LEU A 185 19.63 -5.75 -1.93
C LEU A 185 18.89 -4.60 -2.62
N THR A 186 18.33 -4.87 -3.80
CA THR A 186 17.52 -3.91 -4.54
C THR A 186 16.28 -3.52 -3.75
N ARG A 187 15.61 -4.49 -3.11
CA ARG A 187 14.43 -4.26 -2.24
C ARG A 187 14.80 -3.32 -1.10
N ARG A 188 15.86 -3.59 -0.36
CA ARG A 188 16.31 -2.75 0.76
C ARG A 188 16.54 -1.31 0.31
N LYS A 189 17.29 -1.14 -0.76
CA LYS A 189 17.55 0.18 -1.35
C LYS A 189 16.27 0.91 -1.76
N MET A 190 15.31 0.21 -2.37
CA MET A 190 14.03 0.80 -2.78
C MET A 190 13.18 1.23 -1.59
N GLN A 191 13.22 0.49 -0.48
CA GLN A 191 12.54 0.84 0.76
C GLN A 191 13.13 2.13 1.37
N GLU A 192 14.46 2.23 1.44
CA GLU A 192 15.16 3.43 1.92
C GLU A 192 14.86 4.66 1.03
N GLU A 193 14.88 4.49 -0.28
CA GLU A 193 14.54 5.56 -1.23
C GLU A 193 13.07 5.99 -1.12
N LEU A 194 12.14 5.06 -0.89
CA LEU A 194 10.73 5.40 -0.65
C LEU A 194 10.56 6.21 0.63
N LEU A 195 11.25 5.83 1.72
CA LEU A 195 11.23 6.56 2.97
C LEU A 195 11.81 7.97 2.81
N GLN A 196 12.95 8.11 2.13
CA GLN A 196 13.54 9.42 1.84
C GLN A 196 12.58 10.29 1.01
N LEU A 197 11.96 9.70 -0.03
CA LEU A 197 10.97 10.40 -0.84
C LEU A 197 9.76 10.84 -0.02
N TRP A 198 9.33 10.02 0.94
CA TRP A 198 8.25 10.39 1.85
C TRP A 198 8.66 11.52 2.82
N GLU A 199 9.88 11.50 3.35
CA GLU A 199 10.40 12.61 4.18
C GLU A 199 10.36 13.94 3.44
N ASP A 200 10.68 13.94 2.14
CA ASP A 200 10.76 15.13 1.30
C ASP A 200 9.37 15.65 0.85
N THR A 201 8.35 14.80 0.86
CA THR A 201 7.06 15.12 0.21
C THR A 201 5.85 14.90 1.08
N ARG A 202 5.96 14.10 2.15
CA ARG A 202 4.91 13.78 3.14
C ARG A 202 3.60 13.30 2.50
N PHE A 203 3.65 12.57 1.38
CA PHE A 203 2.46 11.98 0.79
C PHE A 203 1.84 10.90 1.70
N THR A 204 0.52 10.74 1.62
CA THR A 204 -0.17 9.64 2.31
C THR A 204 -0.03 8.36 1.51
N VAL A 205 0.28 7.24 2.15
CA VAL A 205 0.39 5.95 1.48
C VAL A 205 -0.38 4.86 2.22
N LEU A 206 -1.14 4.07 1.45
CA LEU A 206 -1.70 2.78 1.87
C LEU A 206 -0.86 1.68 1.23
N PHE A 207 -0.07 1.00 2.02
CA PHE A 207 0.94 0.04 1.58
C PHE A 207 0.51 -1.38 1.95
N VAL A 208 0.52 -2.30 1.00
CA VAL A 208 0.20 -3.71 1.21
C VAL A 208 1.46 -4.54 1.17
N THR A 209 1.65 -5.40 2.17
CA THR A 209 2.73 -6.38 2.20
C THR A 209 2.34 -7.63 2.99
N HIS A 210 3.10 -8.71 2.81
CA HIS A 210 3.07 -9.90 3.65
C HIS A 210 4.36 -10.05 4.48
N SER A 211 5.30 -9.11 4.36
CA SER A 211 6.59 -9.11 5.05
C SER A 211 6.53 -8.27 6.32
N ILE A 212 6.70 -8.92 7.48
CA ILE A 212 6.76 -8.22 8.79
C ILE A 212 7.88 -7.18 8.82
N PRO A 213 9.15 -7.51 8.44
CA PRO A 213 10.22 -6.52 8.43
C PRO A 213 9.92 -5.30 7.56
N GLU A 214 9.29 -5.50 6.41
CA GLU A 214 8.91 -4.41 5.52
C GLU A 214 7.81 -3.53 6.13
N ALA A 215 6.81 -4.14 6.78
CA ALA A 215 5.73 -3.42 7.44
C ALA A 215 6.25 -2.53 8.58
N VAL A 216 7.16 -3.06 9.41
CA VAL A 216 7.77 -2.31 10.52
C VAL A 216 8.64 -1.16 10.03
N LEU A 217 9.42 -1.39 8.96
CA LEU A 217 10.29 -0.37 8.38
C LEU A 217 9.51 0.76 7.69
N ILE A 218 8.51 0.40 6.87
CA ILE A 218 7.79 1.37 6.04
C ILE A 218 6.69 2.08 6.83
N GLY A 219 5.93 1.33 7.65
CA GLY A 219 4.73 1.84 8.31
C GLY A 219 5.01 2.75 9.50
N ASN A 220 4.11 3.71 9.74
CA ASN A 220 3.95 4.32 11.06
C ASN A 220 2.69 3.78 11.76
N ARG A 221 1.75 3.19 11.01
CA ARG A 221 0.63 2.40 11.53
C ARG A 221 0.47 1.12 10.70
N ILE A 222 0.23 -0.01 11.38
CA ILE A 222 0.18 -1.33 10.76
C ILE A 222 -1.12 -2.01 11.18
N LEU A 223 -1.98 -2.30 10.20
CA LEU A 223 -3.19 -3.09 10.39
C LEU A 223 -2.89 -4.56 10.08
N LEU A 224 -3.16 -5.43 11.05
CA LEU A 224 -2.96 -6.87 10.94
C LEU A 224 -4.24 -7.54 10.48
N MET A 225 -4.15 -8.36 9.42
CA MET A 225 -5.29 -9.07 8.85
C MET A 225 -5.17 -10.58 9.05
N SER A 226 -6.30 -11.23 9.43
CA SER A 226 -6.42 -12.68 9.51
C SER A 226 -6.39 -13.34 8.12
N PRO A 227 -6.14 -14.66 8.02
CA PRO A 227 -6.43 -15.41 6.80
C PRO A 227 -7.95 -15.45 6.53
N HIS A 228 -8.36 -16.10 5.44
CA HIS A 228 -9.72 -16.13 4.88
C HIS A 228 -10.91 -16.35 5.83
N PRO A 229 -11.95 -15.52 5.75
CA PRO A 229 -11.96 -14.20 5.10
C PRO A 229 -11.10 -13.22 5.90
N GLY A 230 -10.46 -12.27 5.21
CA GLY A 230 -9.64 -11.28 5.88
C GLY A 230 -10.45 -10.42 6.84
N GLN A 231 -10.07 -10.40 8.10
CA GLN A 231 -10.63 -9.57 9.16
C GLN A 231 -9.51 -8.85 9.89
N VAL A 232 -9.82 -7.77 10.57
CA VAL A 232 -8.86 -7.07 11.41
C VAL A 232 -8.55 -7.89 12.65
N LYS A 233 -7.28 -8.26 12.84
CA LYS A 233 -6.75 -8.88 14.08
C LYS A 233 -6.28 -7.85 15.10
N GLY A 234 -5.77 -6.71 14.62
CA GLY A 234 -5.26 -5.65 15.46
C GLY A 234 -4.65 -4.52 14.64
N GLU A 235 -4.34 -3.43 15.31
CA GLU A 235 -3.66 -2.28 14.75
C GLU A 235 -2.54 -1.85 15.69
N LEU A 236 -1.34 -1.63 15.17
CA LEU A 236 -0.15 -1.28 15.92
C LEU A 236 0.50 -0.02 15.35
N ASN A 237 1.07 0.80 16.22
CA ASN A 237 1.93 1.90 15.80
C ASN A 237 3.37 1.39 15.61
N SER A 238 4.06 1.96 14.63
CA SER A 238 5.49 1.75 14.39
C SER A 238 6.19 3.10 14.35
N ASP A 239 7.37 3.15 14.91
CA ASP A 239 8.26 4.32 14.86
C ASP A 239 9.18 4.30 13.64
N GLY A 240 9.08 3.27 12.79
CA GLY A 240 9.92 3.06 11.63
C GLY A 240 11.31 2.49 11.98
N SER A 241 11.46 1.93 13.19
CA SER A 241 12.69 1.24 13.61
C SER A 241 13.00 0.07 12.69
N ASP A 242 14.29 -0.13 12.39
CA ASP A 242 14.72 -1.21 11.51
C ASP A 242 14.74 -2.57 12.24
N PRO A 243 13.97 -3.56 11.78
CA PRO A 243 14.01 -4.89 12.37
C PRO A 243 15.36 -5.61 12.20
N VAL A 244 16.14 -5.23 11.18
CA VAL A 244 17.42 -5.88 10.85
C VAL A 244 18.53 -5.44 11.81
N ASP A 245 18.54 -4.20 12.26
CA ASP A 245 19.49 -3.70 13.26
C ASP A 245 19.05 -3.99 14.70
N GLY A 246 17.89 -4.64 14.89
CA GLY A 246 17.34 -5.03 16.18
C GLY A 246 16.47 -3.98 16.86
N THR A 247 16.37 -2.75 16.33
CA THR A 247 15.56 -1.69 16.93
C THR A 247 14.06 -1.97 16.79
N GLY A 248 13.64 -2.58 15.67
CA GLY A 248 12.26 -2.99 15.42
C GLY A 248 11.92 -4.43 15.85
N ALA A 249 12.84 -5.17 16.49
CA ALA A 249 12.64 -6.59 16.80
C ALA A 249 11.42 -6.86 17.69
N LYS A 250 11.25 -6.09 18.75
CA LYS A 250 10.11 -6.26 19.69
C LYS A 250 8.75 -6.09 19.01
N LEU A 251 8.64 -5.15 18.08
CA LEU A 251 7.43 -4.93 17.30
C LEU A 251 7.19 -6.08 16.33
N SER A 252 8.26 -6.58 15.68
CA SER A 252 8.20 -7.75 14.81
C SER A 252 7.73 -8.99 15.55
N ASP A 253 8.26 -9.26 16.76
CA ASP A 253 7.85 -10.38 17.60
C ASP A 253 6.37 -10.25 18.01
N ARG A 254 5.94 -9.06 18.41
CA ARG A 254 4.54 -8.80 18.75
C ARG A 254 3.60 -9.01 17.58
N ILE A 255 3.99 -8.56 16.39
CA ILE A 255 3.22 -8.79 15.15
C ILE A 255 3.11 -10.29 14.88
N HIS A 256 4.22 -11.02 15.03
CA HIS A 256 4.26 -12.46 14.80
C HIS A 256 3.33 -13.20 15.77
N GLU A 257 3.36 -12.88 17.07
CA GLU A 257 2.44 -13.42 18.06
C GLU A 257 0.97 -13.23 17.66
N ILE A 258 0.57 -11.98 17.29
CA ILE A 258 -0.82 -11.68 16.95
C ILE A 258 -1.26 -12.41 15.69
N LEU A 259 -0.41 -12.47 14.65
CA LEU A 259 -0.76 -13.11 13.37
C LEU A 259 -0.89 -14.63 13.48
N PHE A 260 -0.09 -15.28 14.33
CA PHE A 260 0.04 -16.73 14.38
C PHE A 260 -0.45 -17.38 15.70
N ALA A 261 -1.03 -16.60 16.62
CA ALA A 261 -1.57 -17.10 17.90
C ALA A 261 -2.50 -18.33 17.71
N ASP A 262 -3.42 -18.25 16.75
CA ASP A 262 -4.40 -19.31 16.51
C ASP A 262 -3.75 -20.64 16.04
N ARG A 263 -2.59 -20.59 15.40
CA ARG A 263 -1.85 -21.76 14.92
C ARG A 263 -1.10 -22.48 16.03
N ILE A 264 -0.72 -21.76 17.07
CA ILE A 264 -0.02 -22.34 18.24
C ILE A 264 -1.02 -23.13 19.07
N GLU A 265 -2.24 -22.62 19.28
CA GLU A 265 -3.31 -23.34 20.01
C GLU A 265 -3.76 -24.61 19.28
N GLU A 266 -3.82 -24.63 17.94
CA GLU A 266 -4.15 -25.82 17.16
C GLU A 266 -3.05 -26.89 17.21
N GLN A 267 -1.78 -26.55 17.32
CA GLN A 267 -0.67 -27.52 17.44
C GLN A 267 -0.55 -28.11 18.84
N GLU A 268 -0.90 -27.36 19.88
CA GLU A 268 -0.92 -27.86 21.26
C GLU A 268 -2.15 -28.74 21.56
N ALA A 269 -3.22 -28.60 20.78
CA ALA A 269 -4.48 -29.35 20.95
C ALA A 269 -4.48 -30.75 20.31
N VAL A 270 -3.40 -31.15 19.57
CA VAL A 270 -3.28 -32.50 19.04
C VAL A 270 -2.69 -33.42 20.11
N PRO A 271 -3.50 -34.33 20.77
CA PRO A 271 -2.97 -35.26 21.74
C PRO A 271 -2.02 -36.24 21.03
N HIS A 272 -0.79 -36.34 21.51
CA HIS A 272 0.11 -37.41 21.13
C HIS A 272 -0.52 -38.75 21.55
N GLY A 273 -1.17 -39.41 20.57
CA GLY A 273 -1.68 -40.76 20.67
C GLY A 273 -0.65 -41.80 20.28
#